data_2a49f76ba9004ff3c93fc1999d0921f5
#
_entry.id   2a49f76ba9004ff3c93fc1999d0921f5
#
_cell.length_a   1.000
_cell.length_b   1.000
_cell.length_c   1.000
_cell.angle_alpha   90.00
_cell.angle_beta   90.00
_cell.angle_gamma   90.00
#
_symmetry.space_group_name_H-M   'P 1'
#
loop_
_entity.id
_entity.type
_entity.pdbx_description
1 polymer ?
#
loop_
_entity_poly.entity_id
_entity_poly.type
_entity_poly.pdbx_seq_one_letter_code
_entity_poly.pdbx_strand_id
1 'polypeptide(L)'
;MPVTIVRIPTYVRSLKLGSKYPHAAVAGRKTPTVIVVKCGTEKEAATEKKPGNRGKRDSQLILMNFFSRVTYNDRMNPLDFDLFRKIHILMGVTPDFFEVCLMVSLMSRLAWPESLTGFQVDADTKVYPESLKHLVNCMHHDQMIMGVCGETRIANKRQSWVTAIQVFEYFISHHMAKAFESVFGGVSCLPGCFSMFRLKARKFSGDDWIPLIIKPEIVKEYSQNDVVTLHQKNLLLLGEDRFLTTILIRTFPNRKMMFLPQAKCRTVVPDTFSVLLSQRRRWINSTIHNLMELVLVRNLCGTFCFSMQFVVFMDLLGTVVLPIAIVLTYVLIVGVILTPPKSFEEAIPVLLLGAVLGLPAVLILITTMKVVYVFWMLIYLLALPVWNLILPVYAFWHFDDFSWGETR
;
A
#
# COMPACT_ATOMS: atom_id res chain seq x y z
N MET A 1 -5.99 28.85 -5.45
CA MET A 1 -5.32 27.74 -4.74
C MET A 1 -4.73 28.30 -3.47
N PRO A 2 -5.07 27.82 -2.29
CA PRO A 2 -4.40 28.26 -1.09
C PRO A 2 -2.96 27.76 -1.14
N VAL A 3 -2.03 28.71 -1.20
CA VAL A 3 -0.60 28.44 -1.09
C VAL A 3 -0.39 27.80 0.28
N THR A 4 -0.08 26.54 0.33
CA THR A 4 0.32 25.88 1.58
C THR A 4 1.69 26.41 1.94
N ILE A 5 1.74 27.42 2.78
CA ILE A 5 3.00 27.86 3.38
C ILE A 5 3.41 26.74 4.32
N VAL A 6 4.26 25.85 3.83
CA VAL A 6 4.98 24.93 4.71
C VAL A 6 5.99 25.80 5.44
N ARG A 7 5.64 26.28 6.62
CA ARG A 7 6.64 26.76 7.57
C ARG A 7 7.49 25.56 7.92
N ILE A 8 8.67 25.50 7.33
CA ILE A 8 9.73 24.67 7.91
C ILE A 8 9.98 25.30 9.27
N PRO A 9 9.62 24.65 10.37
CA PRO A 9 9.77 25.28 11.67
C PRO A 9 11.22 25.64 11.85
N THR A 10 11.48 26.64 12.66
CA THR A 10 12.82 27.01 13.20
C THR A 10 13.58 25.78 13.73
N TYR A 11 12.93 24.72 13.98
CA TYR A 11 13.38 23.38 14.34
C TYR A 11 14.30 22.72 13.29
N VAL A 12 14.04 22.91 11.99
CA VAL A 12 14.95 22.43 10.94
C VAL A 12 16.20 23.34 10.86
N ARG A 13 16.12 24.59 11.30
CA ARG A 13 17.30 25.44 11.50
C ARG A 13 18.22 24.99 12.65
N SER A 14 17.69 24.30 13.67
CA SER A 14 18.48 23.78 14.79
C SER A 14 19.08 22.39 14.50
N LEU A 15 18.72 21.74 13.38
CA LEU A 15 19.44 20.60 12.81
C LEU A 15 20.78 21.01 12.17
N LYS A 16 21.28 22.21 12.46
CA LYS A 16 22.71 22.49 12.36
C LYS A 16 23.41 21.45 13.23
N LEU A 17 23.92 20.40 12.55
CA LEU A 17 25.04 19.62 13.01
C LEU A 17 25.36 19.81 14.50
N GLY A 18 24.82 19.03 15.37
CA GLY A 18 25.62 18.75 16.52
C GLY A 18 25.01 18.81 17.87
N SER A 19 23.77 19.07 18.20
CA SER A 19 23.58 19.02 19.67
C SER A 19 22.25 18.60 20.30
N LYS A 20 21.17 18.37 19.59
CA LYS A 20 19.94 18.01 20.36
C LYS A 20 19.02 16.93 19.78
N TYR A 21 19.24 16.48 18.57
CA TYR A 21 18.53 15.30 18.08
C TYR A 21 19.55 14.22 17.79
N PRO A 22 19.36 13.02 18.32
CA PRO A 22 20.20 11.91 17.92
C PRO A 22 20.06 11.83 16.41
N HIS A 23 21.14 12.09 15.68
CA HIS A 23 21.27 11.49 14.37
C HIS A 23 20.77 10.08 14.55
N ALA A 24 19.95 9.60 13.64
CA ALA A 24 19.51 8.22 13.71
C ALA A 24 20.77 7.34 13.74
N ALA A 25 21.33 7.18 14.92
CA ALA A 25 22.57 6.48 15.13
C ALA A 25 22.23 5.03 15.33
N VAL A 26 22.25 4.26 14.25
CA VAL A 26 22.39 2.82 14.34
C VAL A 26 23.88 2.54 14.30
N ALA A 27 24.40 1.94 15.37
CA ALA A 27 25.78 1.44 15.43
C ALA A 27 26.86 2.50 15.12
N GLY A 28 26.73 3.73 15.62
CA GLY A 28 27.73 4.76 15.46
C GLY A 28 27.78 5.48 14.10
N ARG A 29 26.92 5.13 13.17
CA ARG A 29 26.81 5.77 11.86
C ARG A 29 25.86 6.97 11.92
N LYS A 30 26.28 8.12 11.38
CA LYS A 30 25.48 9.34 11.27
C LYS A 30 24.78 9.36 9.92
N THR A 31 23.46 9.21 9.88
CA THR A 31 22.67 9.29 8.63
C THR A 31 22.09 10.71 8.50
N PRO A 32 22.34 11.43 7.40
CA PRO A 32 21.72 12.72 7.14
C PRO A 32 20.19 12.57 7.11
N THR A 33 19.48 13.42 7.85
CA THR A 33 18.02 13.35 7.93
C THR A 33 17.42 14.73 7.73
N VAL A 34 16.46 14.83 6.82
CA VAL A 34 15.66 16.04 6.58
C VAL A 34 14.22 15.76 6.97
N ILE A 35 13.65 16.58 7.84
CA ILE A 35 12.28 16.46 8.29
C ILE A 35 11.47 17.63 7.75
N VAL A 36 10.41 17.33 7.00
CA VAL A 36 9.43 18.31 6.51
C VAL A 36 8.20 18.22 7.40
N VAL A 37 7.88 19.28 8.13
CA VAL A 37 6.71 19.36 9.01
C VAL A 37 5.64 20.22 8.34
N LYS A 38 4.45 19.67 8.17
CA LYS A 38 3.29 20.41 7.67
C LYS A 38 2.65 21.19 8.82
N CYS A 39 2.54 22.50 8.64
CA CYS A 39 1.87 23.39 9.57
C CYS A 39 0.64 23.99 8.91
N GLY A 40 -0.47 24.08 9.65
CA GLY A 40 -1.65 24.80 9.22
C GLY A 40 -1.46 26.32 9.24
N THR A 41 -2.42 27.03 8.68
CA THR A 41 -2.52 28.48 8.81
C THR A 41 -2.93 28.87 10.22
N GLU A 42 -2.74 30.12 10.60
CA GLU A 42 -3.18 30.64 11.93
C GLU A 42 -4.70 30.45 12.14
N LYS A 43 -5.49 30.56 11.07
CA LYS A 43 -6.94 30.30 11.10
C LYS A 43 -7.25 28.80 11.36
N GLU A 44 -6.56 27.89 10.70
CA GLU A 44 -6.70 26.45 10.93
C GLU A 44 -6.24 26.07 12.35
N ALA A 45 -5.20 26.71 12.87
CA ALA A 45 -4.69 26.48 14.23
C ALA A 45 -5.72 26.90 15.30
N ALA A 46 -6.58 27.87 15.00
CA ALA A 46 -7.64 28.31 15.90
C ALA A 46 -8.93 27.43 15.81
N THR A 47 -9.15 26.76 14.68
CA THR A 47 -10.43 26.06 14.40
C THR A 47 -10.30 24.53 14.38
N GLU A 48 -9.15 23.99 14.05
CA GLU A 48 -8.94 22.55 13.85
C GLU A 48 -8.07 21.91 14.92
N LYS A 49 -8.45 20.71 15.35
CA LYS A 49 -7.65 19.92 16.32
C LYS A 49 -6.26 19.55 15.78
N LYS A 50 -6.10 19.46 14.46
CA LYS A 50 -4.85 19.05 13.80
C LYS A 50 -4.57 19.95 12.59
N PRO A 51 -4.17 21.22 12.81
CA PRO A 51 -3.93 22.18 11.73
C PRO A 51 -2.84 21.67 10.77
N GLY A 52 -3.03 21.88 9.48
CA GLY A 52 -2.10 21.43 8.43
C GLY A 52 -2.10 19.94 8.13
N ASN A 53 -2.97 19.17 8.76
CA ASN A 53 -3.10 17.73 8.45
C ASN A 53 -3.99 17.52 7.21
N ARG A 54 -3.36 17.51 6.04
CA ARG A 54 -4.02 17.29 4.74
C ARG A 54 -3.87 15.86 4.24
N GLY A 55 -3.67 14.92 5.16
CA GLY A 55 -3.53 13.50 4.84
C GLY A 55 -2.15 13.10 4.29
N LYS A 56 -2.03 11.83 3.95
CA LYS A 56 -0.80 11.17 3.47
C LYS A 56 -0.48 11.56 2.03
N ARG A 57 -1.50 11.62 1.17
CA ARG A 57 -1.38 11.99 -0.25
C ARG A 57 -0.69 13.36 -0.43
N ASP A 58 -1.04 14.35 0.38
CA ASP A 58 -0.42 15.67 0.33
C ASP A 58 1.10 15.61 0.64
N SER A 59 1.52 14.78 1.59
CA SER A 59 2.96 14.56 1.87
C SER A 59 3.69 13.92 0.69
N GLN A 60 3.06 12.97 0.02
CA GLN A 60 3.60 12.33 -1.19
C GLN A 60 3.73 13.35 -2.32
N LEU A 61 2.71 14.17 -2.52
CA LEU A 61 2.69 15.21 -3.56
C LEU A 61 3.77 16.29 -3.35
N ILE A 62 4.05 16.67 -2.11
CA ILE A 62 5.16 17.59 -1.80
C ILE A 62 6.47 17.02 -2.34
N LEU A 63 6.77 15.77 -2.08
CA LEU A 63 8.02 15.14 -2.53
C LEU A 63 8.00 14.88 -4.05
N MET A 64 6.90 14.39 -4.61
CA MET A 64 6.79 14.15 -6.04
C MET A 64 6.95 15.44 -6.85
N ASN A 65 6.30 16.54 -6.44
CA ASN A 65 6.45 17.84 -7.06
C ASN A 65 7.88 18.37 -6.95
N PHE A 66 8.50 18.25 -5.77
CA PHE A 66 9.88 18.66 -5.56
C PHE A 66 10.83 17.96 -6.52
N PHE A 67 10.83 16.63 -6.54
CA PHE A 67 11.71 15.87 -7.43
C PHE A 67 11.37 16.06 -8.92
N SER A 68 10.09 16.24 -9.27
CA SER A 68 9.69 16.56 -10.63
C SER A 68 10.29 17.89 -11.08
N ARG A 69 10.16 18.95 -10.29
CA ARG A 69 10.72 20.27 -10.60
C ARG A 69 12.23 20.26 -10.70
N VAL A 70 12.90 19.53 -9.80
CA VAL A 70 14.36 19.35 -9.87
C VAL A 70 14.78 18.65 -11.15
N THR A 71 14.11 17.56 -11.52
CA THR A 71 14.45 16.75 -12.70
C THR A 71 14.20 17.48 -14.01
N TYR A 72 13.12 18.27 -14.08
CA TYR A 72 12.77 19.02 -15.30
C TYR A 72 13.28 20.46 -15.31
N ASN A 73 14.07 20.83 -14.28
CA ASN A 73 14.58 22.20 -14.11
C ASN A 73 13.47 23.26 -14.18
N ASP A 74 12.34 22.94 -13.55
CA ASP A 74 11.16 23.80 -13.52
C ASP A 74 11.26 24.80 -12.33
N ARG A 75 10.39 25.83 -12.38
CA ARG A 75 10.38 26.89 -11.37
C ARG A 75 10.08 26.34 -9.98
N MET A 76 11.06 26.44 -9.08
CA MET A 76 10.95 26.03 -7.70
C MET A 76 10.15 27.03 -6.87
N ASN A 77 9.33 26.54 -5.95
CA ASN A 77 8.73 27.36 -4.90
C ASN A 77 9.73 27.55 -3.72
N PRO A 78 9.45 28.46 -2.77
CA PRO A 78 10.36 28.70 -1.63
C PRO A 78 10.66 27.46 -0.79
N LEU A 79 9.71 26.52 -0.68
CA LEU A 79 9.91 25.25 0.01
C LEU A 79 10.86 24.34 -0.77
N ASP A 80 10.67 24.23 -2.07
CA ASP A 80 11.50 23.39 -2.93
C ASP A 80 12.95 23.89 -2.94
N PHE A 81 13.15 25.22 -2.97
CA PHE A 81 14.47 25.82 -2.91
C PHE A 81 15.17 25.57 -1.57
N ASP A 82 14.45 25.71 -0.46
CA ASP A 82 15.03 25.46 0.87
C ASP A 82 15.34 23.97 1.07
N LEU A 83 14.50 23.07 0.55
CA LEU A 83 14.71 21.63 0.57
C LEU A 83 15.92 21.24 -0.28
N PHE A 84 16.03 21.78 -1.50
CA PHE A 84 17.18 21.57 -2.39
C PHE A 84 18.48 22.00 -1.69
N ARG A 85 18.53 23.22 -1.16
CA ARG A 85 19.68 23.74 -0.45
C ARG A 85 20.08 22.88 0.76
N LYS A 86 19.11 22.41 1.55
CA LYS A 86 19.37 21.55 2.71
C LYS A 86 19.90 20.19 2.32
N ILE A 87 19.34 19.56 1.31
CA ILE A 87 19.83 18.28 0.79
C ILE A 87 21.27 18.45 0.29
N HIS A 88 21.52 19.47 -0.51
CA HIS A 88 22.87 19.76 -1.04
C HIS A 88 23.91 19.99 0.06
N ILE A 89 23.57 20.78 1.08
CA ILE A 89 24.49 21.05 2.21
C ILE A 89 24.72 19.80 3.05
N LEU A 90 23.69 18.98 3.30
CA LEU A 90 23.79 17.82 4.17
C LEU A 90 24.47 16.61 3.51
N MET A 91 24.26 16.42 2.22
CA MET A 91 24.68 15.22 1.50
C MET A 91 25.81 15.46 0.50
N GLY A 92 26.08 16.73 0.16
CA GLY A 92 27.10 17.09 -0.82
C GLY A 92 26.73 16.74 -2.27
N VAL A 93 25.47 16.29 -2.51
CA VAL A 93 24.95 15.91 -3.82
C VAL A 93 23.67 16.69 -4.13
N THR A 94 23.39 16.84 -5.42
CA THR A 94 22.15 17.48 -5.86
C THR A 94 21.01 16.45 -5.90
N PRO A 95 19.75 16.85 -5.65
CA PRO A 95 18.63 15.91 -5.59
C PRO A 95 18.32 15.18 -6.88
N ASP A 96 18.82 15.64 -8.01
CA ASP A 96 18.73 14.95 -9.31
C ASP A 96 19.54 13.65 -9.39
N PHE A 97 20.49 13.42 -8.49
CA PHE A 97 21.19 12.14 -8.38
C PHE A 97 20.32 11.00 -7.83
N PHE A 98 19.18 11.30 -7.24
CA PHE A 98 18.33 10.27 -6.62
C PHE A 98 17.59 9.46 -7.66
N GLU A 99 17.80 8.16 -7.69
CA GLU A 99 17.08 7.22 -8.55
C GLU A 99 15.81 6.67 -7.89
N VAL A 100 15.82 6.57 -6.58
CA VAL A 100 14.75 5.97 -5.80
C VAL A 100 14.43 6.85 -4.59
N CYS A 101 13.16 7.08 -4.29
CA CYS A 101 12.73 7.93 -3.18
C CYS A 101 11.91 7.18 -2.14
N LEU A 102 12.15 7.46 -0.85
CA LEU A 102 11.40 6.96 0.30
C LEU A 102 10.36 7.99 0.73
N MET A 103 9.10 7.61 0.66
CA MET A 103 8.04 8.41 1.25
C MET A 103 7.72 7.88 2.66
N VAL A 104 8.17 8.58 3.69
CA VAL A 104 7.87 8.25 5.09
C VAL A 104 6.75 9.14 5.59
N SER A 105 5.63 8.57 5.99
CA SER A 105 4.66 9.26 6.83
C SER A 105 5.15 9.20 8.26
N LEU A 106 5.66 10.33 8.76
CA LEU A 106 6.53 10.40 9.92
C LEU A 106 5.80 10.17 11.23
N MET A 107 6.03 9.06 11.90
CA MET A 107 6.03 8.89 13.35
C MET A 107 6.69 7.59 13.84
N SER A 108 7.65 7.02 13.14
CA SER A 108 8.40 5.88 13.69
C SER A 108 9.85 6.27 13.98
N ARG A 109 10.30 6.01 15.21
CA ARG A 109 11.71 6.07 15.61
C ARG A 109 12.48 4.96 14.89
N LEU A 110 13.05 5.24 13.74
CA LEU A 110 13.92 4.28 13.05
C LEU A 110 15.15 4.95 12.48
N ALA A 111 16.27 4.41 12.87
CA ALA A 111 17.61 4.71 12.41
C ALA A 111 17.94 3.89 11.15
N TRP A 112 18.50 4.50 10.08
CA TRP A 112 18.75 3.86 8.79
C TRP A 112 20.22 3.96 8.37
N PRO A 113 20.79 2.88 7.80
CA PRO A 113 22.11 2.95 7.16
C PRO A 113 22.04 3.31 5.68
N GLU A 114 23.12 3.86 5.22
CA GLU A 114 23.51 4.31 3.89
C GLU A 114 22.85 3.62 2.68
N SER A 115 21.83 4.23 2.12
CA SER A 115 21.54 4.30 0.68
C SER A 115 20.29 5.14 0.47
N LEU A 116 20.34 6.02 -0.49
CA LEU A 116 19.31 6.98 -0.89
C LEU A 116 18.16 6.28 -1.59
N THR A 117 17.27 5.67 -0.85
CA THR A 117 16.12 4.94 -1.37
C THR A 117 14.81 5.49 -0.86
N GLY A 118 13.86 5.63 -1.73
CA GLY A 118 12.53 6.12 -1.41
C GLY A 118 11.57 5.01 -0.98
N PHE A 119 10.95 5.14 0.19
CA PHE A 119 10.21 4.10 0.87
C PHE A 119 8.97 4.64 1.59
N GLN A 120 7.83 4.01 1.40
CA GLN A 120 6.59 4.40 2.05
C GLN A 120 6.34 3.54 3.28
N VAL A 121 6.29 4.17 4.47
CA VAL A 121 6.03 3.51 5.75
C VAL A 121 5.00 4.29 6.54
N ASP A 122 3.97 3.62 7.05
CA ASP A 122 3.01 4.23 7.96
C ASP A 122 3.62 4.42 9.37
N ALA A 123 3.12 5.41 10.09
CA ALA A 123 3.62 5.84 11.40
C ALA A 123 3.62 4.72 12.46
N ASP A 124 2.74 3.76 12.34
CA ASP A 124 2.57 2.62 13.25
C ASP A 124 3.31 1.35 12.78
N THR A 125 4.00 1.43 11.66
CA THR A 125 4.68 0.30 11.05
C THR A 125 6.14 0.23 11.49
N LYS A 126 6.54 -0.95 11.98
CA LYS A 126 7.93 -1.28 12.31
C LYS A 126 8.55 -2.15 11.23
N VAL A 127 9.60 -1.67 10.61
CA VAL A 127 10.33 -2.39 9.57
C VAL A 127 11.44 -3.23 10.19
N TYR A 128 11.67 -4.43 9.66
CA TYR A 128 12.80 -5.27 10.11
C TYR A 128 14.13 -4.73 9.56
N PRO A 129 15.24 -4.84 10.28
CA PRO A 129 16.51 -4.22 9.93
C PRO A 129 17.01 -4.52 8.51
N GLU A 130 16.92 -5.77 8.07
CA GLU A 130 17.41 -6.21 6.76
C GLU A 130 16.45 -5.90 5.60
N SER A 131 15.22 -5.49 5.91
CA SER A 131 14.17 -5.36 4.90
C SER A 131 14.45 -4.25 3.88
N LEU A 132 15.01 -3.14 4.33
CA LEU A 132 15.38 -2.05 3.44
C LEU A 132 16.46 -2.49 2.45
N LYS A 133 17.50 -3.17 2.94
CA LYS A 133 18.58 -3.71 2.11
C LYS A 133 18.03 -4.64 1.02
N HIS A 134 17.09 -5.50 1.36
CA HIS A 134 16.45 -6.40 0.39
C HIS A 134 15.69 -5.63 -0.69
N LEU A 135 14.89 -4.60 -0.32
CA LEU A 135 14.14 -3.79 -1.28
C LEU A 135 15.09 -3.01 -2.21
N VAL A 136 16.14 -2.39 -1.66
CA VAL A 136 17.13 -1.65 -2.44
C VAL A 136 17.86 -2.56 -3.41
N ASN A 137 18.33 -3.72 -2.94
CA ASN A 137 19.01 -4.69 -3.79
C ASN A 137 18.11 -5.18 -4.93
N CYS A 138 16.85 -5.46 -4.65
CA CYS A 138 15.87 -5.86 -5.66
C CYS A 138 15.73 -4.79 -6.75
N MET A 139 15.59 -3.53 -6.37
CA MET A 139 15.49 -2.43 -7.34
C MET A 139 16.81 -2.16 -8.07
N HIS A 140 17.94 -2.39 -7.44
CA HIS A 140 19.25 -2.22 -8.09
C HIS A 140 19.51 -3.29 -9.15
N HIS A 141 19.12 -4.53 -8.89
CA HIS A 141 19.34 -5.66 -9.81
C HIS A 141 18.46 -5.60 -11.07
N ASP A 142 17.23 -5.11 -10.96
CA ASP A 142 16.32 -5.03 -12.12
C ASP A 142 15.81 -3.59 -12.32
N GLN A 143 16.29 -2.96 -13.37
CA GLN A 143 15.87 -1.60 -13.77
C GLN A 143 14.43 -1.54 -14.30
N MET A 144 13.82 -2.68 -14.62
CA MET A 144 12.42 -2.76 -15.03
C MET A 144 11.45 -2.57 -13.87
N ILE A 145 11.90 -2.80 -12.65
CA ILE A 145 11.07 -2.64 -11.46
C ILE A 145 10.88 -1.15 -11.18
N MET A 146 9.64 -0.68 -11.24
CA MET A 146 9.26 0.69 -10.91
C MET A 146 8.75 0.85 -9.47
N GLY A 147 8.32 -0.24 -8.85
CA GLY A 147 7.91 -0.27 -7.45
C GLY A 147 8.04 -1.66 -6.84
N VAL A 148 8.32 -1.72 -5.55
CA VAL A 148 8.47 -2.97 -4.79
C VAL A 148 7.82 -2.83 -3.42
N CYS A 149 7.16 -3.89 -2.96
CA CYS A 149 6.65 -3.97 -1.60
C CYS A 149 7.14 -5.22 -0.89
N GLY A 150 7.12 -5.18 0.44
CA GLY A 150 7.42 -6.31 1.29
C GLY A 150 6.20 -6.92 1.95
N GLU A 151 6.43 -7.98 2.74
CA GLU A 151 5.40 -8.66 3.51
C GLU A 151 5.02 -7.85 4.75
N THR A 152 3.74 -7.51 4.87
CA THR A 152 3.20 -6.84 6.05
C THR A 152 2.61 -7.85 7.02
N ARG A 153 3.04 -7.80 8.28
CA ARG A 153 2.59 -8.68 9.38
C ARG A 153 1.92 -7.87 10.47
N ILE A 154 1.04 -8.50 11.23
CA ILE A 154 0.36 -7.88 12.36
C ILE A 154 1.25 -7.91 13.61
N ALA A 155 1.36 -6.77 14.28
CA ALA A 155 2.09 -6.65 15.55
C ALA A 155 1.24 -7.08 16.75
N ASN A 156 -0.03 -6.66 16.79
CA ASN A 156 -0.96 -6.84 17.91
C ASN A 156 -1.93 -8.04 17.77
N LYS A 157 -1.50 -9.12 17.15
CA LYS A 157 -2.33 -10.30 16.76
C LYS A 157 -3.13 -11.00 17.87
N ARG A 158 -2.82 -10.76 19.15
CA ARG A 158 -3.48 -11.40 20.32
C ARG A 158 -4.18 -10.39 21.21
N GLN A 159 -4.39 -9.17 20.78
CA GLN A 159 -4.96 -8.10 21.57
C GLN A 159 -6.47 -8.27 21.77
N SER A 160 -7.19 -8.66 20.70
CA SER A 160 -8.63 -8.89 20.72
C SER A 160 -9.03 -9.98 19.73
N TRP A 161 -10.29 -10.44 19.78
CA TRP A 161 -10.83 -11.33 18.75
C TRP A 161 -10.81 -10.68 17.35
N VAL A 162 -11.01 -9.36 17.29
CA VAL A 162 -10.97 -8.58 16.05
C VAL A 162 -9.58 -8.62 15.44
N THR A 163 -8.50 -8.49 16.24
CA THR A 163 -7.14 -8.61 15.73
C THR A 163 -6.81 -10.04 15.33
N ALA A 164 -7.35 -11.04 16.03
CA ALA A 164 -7.11 -12.45 15.74
C ALA A 164 -7.64 -12.88 14.37
N ILE A 165 -8.85 -12.46 13.99
CA ILE A 165 -9.45 -12.78 12.68
C ILE A 165 -8.70 -12.12 11.52
N GLN A 166 -7.97 -11.03 11.75
CA GLN A 166 -7.20 -10.33 10.73
C GLN A 166 -5.85 -11.00 10.41
N VAL A 167 -5.33 -11.87 11.29
CA VAL A 167 -3.98 -12.46 11.13
C VAL A 167 -3.85 -13.26 9.84
N PHE A 168 -4.81 -14.11 9.58
CA PHE A 168 -4.80 -14.95 8.38
C PHE A 168 -5.19 -14.16 7.12
N GLU A 169 -6.11 -13.22 7.24
CA GLU A 169 -6.46 -12.33 6.14
C GLU A 169 -5.25 -11.51 5.66
N TYR A 170 -4.45 -10.97 6.59
CA TYR A 170 -3.21 -10.28 6.23
C TYR A 170 -2.18 -11.21 5.59
N PHE A 171 -2.12 -12.47 6.01
CA PHE A 171 -1.25 -13.45 5.39
C PHE A 171 -1.69 -13.76 3.95
N ILE A 172 -3.00 -13.93 3.70
CA ILE A 172 -3.53 -14.11 2.35
C ILE A 172 -3.24 -12.87 1.50
N SER A 173 -3.67 -11.70 1.94
CA SER A 173 -3.65 -10.48 1.12
C SER A 173 -2.25 -9.90 0.91
N HIS A 174 -1.35 -9.98 1.90
CA HIS A 174 -0.02 -9.38 1.88
C HIS A 174 1.13 -10.36 1.66
N HIS A 175 0.85 -11.64 1.53
CA HIS A 175 1.86 -12.65 1.20
C HIS A 175 1.40 -13.53 0.03
N MET A 176 0.34 -14.31 0.20
CA MET A 176 -0.06 -15.29 -0.81
C MET A 176 -0.55 -14.64 -2.11
N ALA A 177 -1.49 -13.71 -2.03
CA ALA A 177 -2.01 -13.03 -3.21
C ALA A 177 -0.93 -12.25 -3.95
N LYS A 178 -0.08 -11.51 -3.23
CA LYS A 178 1.02 -10.76 -3.86
C LYS A 178 2.12 -11.64 -4.43
N ALA A 179 2.42 -12.77 -3.80
CA ALA A 179 3.32 -13.76 -4.36
C ALA A 179 2.74 -14.36 -5.66
N PHE A 180 1.45 -14.67 -5.66
CA PHE A 180 0.74 -15.15 -6.84
C PHE A 180 0.76 -14.12 -7.97
N GLU A 181 0.34 -12.88 -7.72
CA GLU A 181 0.38 -11.78 -8.70
C GLU A 181 1.79 -11.58 -9.29
N SER A 182 2.83 -11.66 -8.46
CA SER A 182 4.23 -11.50 -8.90
C SER A 182 4.69 -12.56 -9.89
N VAL A 183 4.10 -13.76 -9.87
CA VAL A 183 4.39 -14.83 -10.85
C VAL A 183 3.82 -14.47 -12.23
N PHE A 184 2.70 -13.76 -12.28
CA PHE A 184 2.04 -13.34 -13.53
C PHE A 184 2.58 -12.02 -14.11
N GLY A 185 3.62 -11.45 -13.55
CA GLY A 185 4.32 -10.31 -14.14
C GLY A 185 4.29 -9.03 -13.32
N GLY A 186 3.53 -8.96 -12.23
CA GLY A 186 3.56 -7.81 -11.36
C GLY A 186 2.43 -7.74 -10.35
N VAL A 187 2.61 -6.92 -9.33
CA VAL A 187 1.63 -6.71 -8.26
C VAL A 187 0.67 -5.59 -8.66
N SER A 188 -0.64 -5.83 -8.57
CA SER A 188 -1.70 -4.86 -8.91
C SER A 188 -1.74 -3.65 -7.98
N CYS A 189 -1.28 -3.80 -6.73
CA CYS A 189 -1.28 -2.74 -5.72
C CYS A 189 -0.08 -2.83 -4.80
N LEU A 190 0.63 -1.72 -4.63
CA LEU A 190 1.65 -1.56 -3.61
C LEU A 190 1.00 -0.97 -2.34
N PRO A 191 1.01 -1.69 -1.19
CA PRO A 191 0.37 -1.21 0.03
C PRO A 191 1.11 0.00 0.60
N GLY A 192 0.35 1.02 0.99
CA GLY A 192 0.88 2.26 1.51
C GLY A 192 1.66 2.16 2.82
N CYS A 193 1.63 1.01 3.49
CA CYS A 193 2.35 0.81 4.75
C CYS A 193 3.81 0.41 4.57
N PHE A 194 4.18 -0.20 3.44
CA PHE A 194 5.54 -0.70 3.22
C PHE A 194 5.87 -0.89 1.74
N SER A 195 6.18 0.20 1.05
CA SER A 195 6.46 0.20 -0.40
C SER A 195 7.58 1.16 -0.77
N MET A 196 8.27 0.84 -1.85
CA MET A 196 9.37 1.61 -2.40
C MET A 196 9.12 1.88 -3.88
N PHE A 197 9.35 3.10 -4.33
CA PHE A 197 9.13 3.53 -5.71
C PHE A 197 10.41 4.06 -6.35
N ARG A 198 10.55 3.83 -7.64
CA ARG A 198 11.65 4.38 -8.44
C ARG A 198 11.26 5.75 -8.98
N LEU A 199 12.12 6.74 -8.76
CA LEU A 199 11.93 8.10 -9.29
C LEU A 199 12.17 8.14 -10.79
N LYS A 200 13.30 7.59 -11.22
CA LYS A 200 13.73 7.54 -12.62
C LYS A 200 14.46 6.23 -12.92
N ALA A 201 14.41 5.78 -14.14
CA ALA A 201 15.10 4.59 -14.62
C ALA A 201 15.87 4.89 -15.91
N ARG A 202 16.91 4.15 -16.19
CA ARG A 202 17.62 4.24 -17.46
C ARG A 202 16.76 3.73 -18.62
N LYS A 203 16.92 4.36 -19.77
CA LYS A 203 16.29 3.93 -21.02
C LYS A 203 17.04 2.71 -21.57
N PHE A 204 16.31 1.78 -22.19
CA PHE A 204 16.96 0.59 -22.78
C PHE A 204 17.95 0.91 -23.90
N SER A 205 17.73 2.01 -24.61
CA SER A 205 18.45 2.36 -25.84
C SER A 205 19.42 3.52 -25.68
N GLY A 206 19.95 3.76 -24.45
CA GLY A 206 20.91 4.87 -24.24
C GLY A 206 21.09 5.23 -22.77
N ASP A 207 21.92 6.22 -22.51
CA ASP A 207 22.22 6.75 -21.17
C ASP A 207 21.12 7.71 -20.64
N ASP A 208 20.07 7.91 -21.39
CA ASP A 208 18.98 8.80 -21.00
C ASP A 208 18.14 8.23 -19.82
N TRP A 209 17.70 9.13 -18.97
CA TRP A 209 16.84 8.81 -17.85
C TRP A 209 15.36 9.01 -18.17
N ILE A 210 14.53 8.03 -17.85
CA ILE A 210 13.07 8.14 -17.94
C ILE A 210 12.54 8.41 -16.53
N PRO A 211 11.92 9.57 -16.28
CA PRO A 211 11.22 9.83 -15.04
C PRO A 211 9.99 8.90 -14.93
N LEU A 212 9.81 8.30 -13.76
CA LEU A 212 8.70 7.38 -13.48
C LEU A 212 7.64 8.08 -12.60
N ILE A 213 7.71 7.90 -11.28
CA ILE A 213 6.72 8.48 -10.36
C ILE A 213 6.70 10.01 -10.38
N ILE A 214 7.80 10.63 -10.76
CA ILE A 214 7.95 12.09 -10.85
C ILE A 214 7.57 12.68 -12.21
N LYS A 215 7.05 11.85 -13.13
CA LYS A 215 6.58 12.34 -14.45
C LYS A 215 5.45 13.35 -14.26
N PRO A 216 5.50 14.54 -14.91
CA PRO A 216 4.53 15.61 -14.67
C PRO A 216 3.08 15.20 -14.86
N GLU A 217 2.79 14.32 -15.83
CA GLU A 217 1.43 13.82 -16.06
C GLU A 217 0.93 13.00 -14.87
N ILE A 218 1.79 12.15 -14.29
CA ILE A 218 1.45 11.34 -13.10
C ILE A 218 1.21 12.24 -11.90
N VAL A 219 2.12 13.19 -11.68
CA VAL A 219 1.99 14.16 -10.58
C VAL A 219 0.71 14.98 -10.72
N LYS A 220 0.40 15.45 -11.93
CA LYS A 220 -0.81 16.22 -12.22
C LYS A 220 -2.07 15.40 -11.97
N GLU A 221 -2.14 14.17 -12.46
CA GLU A 221 -3.28 13.28 -12.28
C GLU A 221 -3.47 12.92 -10.80
N TYR A 222 -2.39 12.59 -10.10
CA TYR A 222 -2.43 12.27 -8.67
C TYR A 222 -2.75 13.48 -7.80
N SER A 223 -2.50 14.71 -8.27
CA SER A 223 -2.77 15.96 -7.54
C SER A 223 -4.20 16.50 -7.70
N GLN A 224 -5.03 15.86 -8.52
CA GLN A 224 -6.41 16.33 -8.74
C GLN A 224 -7.20 16.38 -7.42
N ASN A 225 -7.77 17.55 -7.12
CA ASN A 225 -8.62 17.76 -5.94
C ASN A 225 -10.10 18.00 -6.33
N ASP A 226 -10.35 18.43 -7.57
CA ASP A 226 -11.69 18.70 -8.08
C ASP A 226 -12.31 17.39 -8.58
N VAL A 227 -12.86 16.60 -7.67
CA VAL A 227 -13.42 15.28 -7.94
C VAL A 227 -14.93 15.38 -7.94
N VAL A 228 -15.55 15.17 -9.10
CA VAL A 228 -16.98 15.31 -9.29
C VAL A 228 -17.70 13.95 -9.19
N THR A 229 -17.16 12.93 -9.86
CA THR A 229 -17.83 11.63 -9.95
C THR A 229 -17.58 10.76 -8.71
N LEU A 230 -18.56 9.91 -8.39
CA LEU A 230 -18.45 8.91 -7.31
C LEU A 230 -17.21 8.01 -7.49
N HIS A 231 -16.95 7.60 -8.73
CA HIS A 231 -15.80 6.79 -9.10
C HIS A 231 -14.48 7.49 -8.74
N GLN A 232 -14.28 8.72 -9.18
CA GLN A 232 -13.08 9.50 -8.87
C GLN A 232 -12.91 9.75 -7.36
N LYS A 233 -14.00 9.97 -6.62
CA LYS A 233 -13.95 10.13 -5.17
C LYS A 233 -13.45 8.87 -4.48
N ASN A 234 -13.94 7.69 -4.87
CA ASN A 234 -13.47 6.41 -4.32
C ASN A 234 -12.00 6.14 -4.64
N LEU A 235 -11.53 6.49 -5.83
CA LEU A 235 -10.11 6.35 -6.22
C LEU A 235 -9.20 7.26 -5.38
N LEU A 236 -9.51 8.56 -5.34
CA LEU A 236 -8.60 9.58 -4.81
C LEU A 236 -8.70 9.81 -3.31
N LEU A 237 -9.90 9.65 -2.71
CA LEU A 237 -10.11 9.96 -1.30
C LEU A 237 -9.98 8.74 -0.39
N LEU A 238 -10.29 7.54 -0.90
CA LEU A 238 -10.29 6.32 -0.08
C LEU A 238 -9.09 5.39 -0.30
N GLY A 239 -8.42 5.47 -1.45
CA GLY A 239 -7.35 4.55 -1.81
C GLY A 239 -6.21 5.17 -2.60
N GLU A 240 -5.59 6.18 -2.04
CA GLU A 240 -4.52 6.93 -2.68
C GLU A 240 -3.33 6.07 -3.12
N ASP A 241 -2.95 5.07 -2.34
CA ASP A 241 -1.83 4.16 -2.63
C ASP A 241 -2.14 3.24 -3.82
N ARG A 242 -3.37 2.69 -3.84
CA ARG A 242 -3.85 1.86 -4.95
C ARG A 242 -3.91 2.68 -6.23
N PHE A 243 -4.48 3.88 -6.14
CA PHE A 243 -4.61 4.78 -7.28
C PHE A 243 -3.24 5.18 -7.84
N LEU A 244 -2.27 5.52 -6.99
CA LEU A 244 -0.90 5.80 -7.43
C LEU A 244 -0.28 4.61 -8.17
N THR A 245 -0.46 3.39 -7.65
CA THR A 245 0.01 2.17 -8.30
C THR A 245 -0.69 1.96 -9.65
N THR A 246 -2.00 2.18 -9.72
CA THR A 246 -2.81 2.07 -10.95
C THR A 246 -2.36 3.04 -12.02
N ILE A 247 -2.12 4.33 -11.67
CA ILE A 247 -1.58 5.33 -12.61
C ILE A 247 -0.23 4.88 -13.16
N LEU A 248 0.66 4.39 -12.30
CA LEU A 248 1.98 3.93 -12.72
C LEU A 248 1.91 2.74 -13.68
N ILE A 249 1.09 1.73 -13.37
CA ILE A 249 0.89 0.55 -14.23
C ILE A 249 0.29 0.95 -15.56
N ARG A 250 -0.70 1.85 -15.56
CA ARG A 250 -1.33 2.36 -16.79
C ARG A 250 -0.37 3.17 -17.66
N THR A 251 0.49 3.99 -17.03
CA THR A 251 1.45 4.83 -17.76
C THR A 251 2.64 4.03 -18.27
N PHE A 252 3.05 2.98 -17.57
CA PHE A 252 4.21 2.16 -17.90
C PHE A 252 3.88 0.66 -17.90
N PRO A 253 3.00 0.17 -18.80
CA PRO A 253 2.52 -1.22 -18.78
C PRO A 253 3.62 -2.27 -18.99
N ASN A 254 4.73 -1.89 -19.62
CA ASN A 254 5.89 -2.77 -19.86
C ASN A 254 6.86 -2.86 -18.66
N ARG A 255 6.60 -2.13 -17.57
CA ARG A 255 7.42 -2.17 -16.36
C ARG A 255 6.73 -2.98 -15.27
N LYS A 256 7.50 -3.39 -14.27
CA LYS A 256 7.05 -4.33 -13.24
C LYS A 256 6.86 -3.68 -11.89
N MET A 257 5.82 -4.13 -11.17
CA MET A 257 5.67 -3.98 -9.73
C MET A 257 5.98 -5.32 -9.07
N MET A 258 6.81 -5.35 -8.03
CA MET A 258 7.29 -6.60 -7.44
C MET A 258 6.91 -6.74 -5.97
N PHE A 259 6.70 -7.97 -5.55
CA PHE A 259 6.59 -8.35 -4.15
C PHE A 259 7.84 -9.10 -3.70
N LEU A 260 8.41 -8.70 -2.56
CA LEU A 260 9.62 -9.29 -2.00
C LEU A 260 9.35 -9.84 -0.60
N PRO A 261 9.12 -11.16 -0.44
CA PRO A 261 8.75 -11.76 0.85
C PRO A 261 9.87 -11.73 1.90
N GLN A 262 11.13 -11.51 1.50
CA GLN A 262 12.27 -11.35 2.40
C GLN A 262 12.22 -10.02 3.16
N ALA A 263 11.69 -8.97 2.52
CA ALA A 263 11.48 -7.69 3.14
C ALA A 263 10.18 -7.72 3.98
N LYS A 264 10.27 -7.44 5.27
CA LYS A 264 9.16 -7.62 6.21
C LYS A 264 8.95 -6.38 7.07
N CYS A 265 7.69 -6.12 7.39
CA CYS A 265 7.32 -5.12 8.39
C CYS A 265 6.21 -5.63 9.31
N ARG A 266 5.98 -4.91 10.41
CA ARG A 266 4.86 -5.15 11.33
C ARG A 266 4.07 -3.87 11.50
N THR A 267 2.77 -3.95 11.32
CA THR A 267 1.83 -2.85 11.56
C THR A 267 0.84 -3.22 12.67
N VAL A 268 0.23 -2.22 13.27
CA VAL A 268 -0.84 -2.39 14.25
C VAL A 268 -2.18 -2.30 13.53
N VAL A 269 -3.04 -3.29 13.76
CA VAL A 269 -4.37 -3.36 13.14
C VAL A 269 -5.46 -2.96 14.13
N PRO A 270 -6.66 -2.57 13.67
CA PRO A 270 -7.80 -2.26 14.53
C PRO A 270 -8.11 -3.39 15.51
N ASP A 271 -8.35 -3.04 16.76
CA ASP A 271 -8.71 -3.96 17.83
C ASP A 271 -10.20 -3.94 18.15
N THR A 272 -10.94 -2.94 17.66
CA THR A 272 -12.39 -2.81 17.80
C THR A 272 -13.10 -3.04 16.46
N PHE A 273 -14.30 -3.61 16.52
CA PHE A 273 -15.06 -3.98 15.32
C PHE A 273 -15.56 -2.77 14.53
N SER A 274 -15.94 -1.68 15.20
CA SER A 274 -16.38 -0.44 14.56
C SER A 274 -15.27 0.21 13.71
N VAL A 275 -14.05 0.23 14.24
CA VAL A 275 -12.87 0.73 13.50
C VAL A 275 -12.52 -0.19 12.33
N LEU A 276 -12.65 -1.51 12.51
CA LEU A 276 -12.47 -2.46 11.42
C LEU A 276 -13.49 -2.25 10.30
N LEU A 277 -14.78 -2.07 10.62
CA LEU A 277 -15.83 -1.77 9.64
C LEU A 277 -15.50 -0.50 8.83
N SER A 278 -15.16 0.59 9.52
CA SER A 278 -14.80 1.85 8.87
C SER A 278 -13.55 1.71 7.97
N GLN A 279 -12.54 0.97 8.42
CA GLN A 279 -11.32 0.74 7.63
C GLN A 279 -11.61 -0.11 6.39
N ARG A 280 -12.34 -1.22 6.53
CA ARG A 280 -12.63 -2.17 5.45
C ARG A 280 -13.62 -1.62 4.43
N ARG A 281 -14.59 -0.80 4.85
CA ARG A 281 -15.42 -0.02 3.94
C ARG A 281 -14.59 0.73 2.92
N ARG A 282 -13.61 1.50 3.38
CA ARG A 282 -12.72 2.27 2.51
C ARG A 282 -11.89 1.36 1.59
N TRP A 283 -11.35 0.28 2.14
CA TRP A 283 -10.50 -0.63 1.36
C TRP A 283 -11.28 -1.37 0.27
N ILE A 284 -12.47 -1.88 0.58
CA ILE A 284 -13.31 -2.59 -0.38
C ILE A 284 -13.76 -1.66 -1.50
N ASN A 285 -14.33 -0.49 -1.16
CA ASN A 285 -14.81 0.48 -2.14
C ASN A 285 -13.67 0.97 -3.05
N SER A 286 -12.55 1.35 -2.47
CA SER A 286 -11.36 1.73 -3.23
C SER A 286 -10.83 0.59 -4.12
N THR A 287 -10.84 -0.66 -3.62
CA THR A 287 -10.35 -1.81 -4.39
C THR A 287 -11.17 -2.02 -5.64
N ILE A 288 -12.50 -2.03 -5.55
CA ILE A 288 -13.38 -2.23 -6.70
C ILE A 288 -13.12 -1.18 -7.78
N HIS A 289 -13.06 0.10 -7.41
CA HIS A 289 -12.83 1.17 -8.38
C HIS A 289 -11.45 1.12 -9.04
N ASN A 290 -10.41 0.77 -8.27
CA ASN A 290 -9.06 0.61 -8.82
C ASN A 290 -8.95 -0.62 -9.73
N LEU A 291 -9.59 -1.73 -9.37
CA LEU A 291 -9.63 -2.91 -10.23
C LEU A 291 -10.40 -2.64 -11.54
N MET A 292 -11.49 -1.86 -11.50
CA MET A 292 -12.20 -1.41 -12.70
C MET A 292 -11.28 -0.61 -13.63
N GLU A 293 -10.49 0.33 -13.11
CA GLU A 293 -9.50 1.06 -13.90
C GLU A 293 -8.45 0.12 -14.51
N LEU A 294 -7.93 -0.84 -13.73
CA LEU A 294 -6.90 -1.77 -14.20
C LEU A 294 -7.41 -2.75 -15.25
N VAL A 295 -8.67 -3.21 -15.17
CA VAL A 295 -9.27 -4.08 -16.21
C VAL A 295 -9.31 -3.38 -17.57
N LEU A 296 -9.46 -2.06 -17.59
CA LEU A 296 -9.51 -1.27 -18.82
C LEU A 296 -8.13 -1.00 -19.42
N VAL A 297 -7.04 -1.25 -18.68
CA VAL A 297 -5.68 -1.04 -19.19
C VAL A 297 -5.33 -2.09 -20.22
N ARG A 298 -4.99 -1.63 -21.43
CA ARG A 298 -4.53 -2.53 -22.52
C ARG A 298 -3.06 -2.90 -22.31
N ASN A 299 -2.71 -4.13 -22.72
CA ASN A 299 -1.32 -4.64 -22.71
C ASN A 299 -0.69 -4.79 -21.32
N LEU A 300 -1.48 -5.12 -20.31
CA LEU A 300 -0.92 -5.59 -19.05
C LEU A 300 -0.08 -6.86 -19.29
N CYS A 301 1.05 -6.93 -18.57
CA CYS A 301 2.03 -8.00 -18.70
C CYS A 301 1.40 -9.41 -18.62
N GLY A 302 1.83 -10.33 -19.50
CA GLY A 302 1.39 -11.72 -19.51
C GLY A 302 0.71 -12.14 -20.81
N THR A 303 0.57 -13.45 -21.01
CA THR A 303 -0.03 -14.07 -22.19
C THR A 303 -1.25 -14.93 -21.85
N PHE A 304 -2.35 -14.78 -22.60
CA PHE A 304 -3.58 -15.57 -22.48
C PHE A 304 -4.29 -15.47 -21.12
N CYS A 305 -4.84 -16.60 -20.63
CA CYS A 305 -5.45 -16.72 -19.30
C CYS A 305 -4.47 -16.45 -18.15
N PHE A 306 -3.18 -16.39 -18.43
CA PHE A 306 -2.10 -16.04 -17.50
C PHE A 306 -1.69 -14.56 -17.61
N SER A 307 -2.51 -13.74 -18.24
CA SER A 307 -2.28 -12.30 -18.28
C SER A 307 -2.66 -11.65 -16.95
N MET A 308 -1.93 -10.62 -16.58
CA MET A 308 -2.27 -9.82 -15.40
C MET A 308 -3.68 -9.22 -15.48
N GLN A 309 -4.16 -8.91 -16.67
CA GLN A 309 -5.52 -8.43 -16.90
C GLN A 309 -6.59 -9.46 -16.51
N PHE A 310 -6.36 -10.74 -16.80
CA PHE A 310 -7.25 -11.81 -16.37
C PHE A 310 -7.28 -11.96 -14.86
N VAL A 311 -6.11 -11.91 -14.21
CA VAL A 311 -6.01 -11.96 -12.74
C VAL A 311 -6.78 -10.81 -12.10
N VAL A 312 -6.61 -9.58 -12.60
CA VAL A 312 -7.33 -8.38 -12.12
C VAL A 312 -8.84 -8.51 -12.33
N PHE A 313 -9.28 -9.03 -13.48
CA PHE A 313 -10.70 -9.30 -13.75
C PHE A 313 -11.29 -10.33 -12.79
N MET A 314 -10.58 -11.42 -12.53
CA MET A 314 -11.03 -12.46 -11.59
C MET A 314 -11.08 -11.95 -10.14
N ASP A 315 -10.14 -11.07 -9.75
CA ASP A 315 -10.15 -10.43 -8.42
C ASP A 315 -11.36 -9.49 -8.28
N LEU A 316 -11.65 -8.69 -9.30
CA LEU A 316 -12.85 -7.84 -9.34
C LEU A 316 -14.15 -8.67 -9.24
N LEU A 317 -14.26 -9.70 -10.07
CA LEU A 317 -15.42 -10.60 -10.08
C LEU A 317 -15.60 -11.26 -8.71
N GLY A 318 -14.51 -11.80 -8.15
CA GLY A 318 -14.49 -12.41 -6.83
C GLY A 318 -14.98 -11.46 -5.74
N THR A 319 -14.47 -10.23 -5.72
CA THR A 319 -14.86 -9.23 -4.71
C THR A 319 -16.36 -8.89 -4.76
N VAL A 320 -16.94 -8.81 -5.96
CA VAL A 320 -18.37 -8.47 -6.13
C VAL A 320 -19.29 -9.65 -5.82
N VAL A 321 -18.89 -10.87 -6.21
CA VAL A 321 -19.72 -12.08 -6.06
C VAL A 321 -19.65 -12.68 -4.66
N LEU A 322 -18.60 -12.35 -3.89
CA LEU A 322 -18.30 -12.95 -2.59
C LEU A 322 -19.47 -12.97 -1.58
N PRO A 323 -20.28 -11.90 -1.39
CA PRO A 323 -21.42 -11.92 -0.47
C PRO A 323 -22.50 -12.93 -0.87
N ILE A 324 -22.74 -13.09 -2.17
CA ILE A 324 -23.72 -14.05 -2.68
C ILE A 324 -23.19 -15.48 -2.50
N ALA A 325 -21.92 -15.69 -2.82
CA ALA A 325 -21.27 -16.99 -2.73
C ALA A 325 -21.29 -17.53 -1.29
N ILE A 326 -21.05 -16.70 -0.29
CA ILE A 326 -21.06 -17.14 1.12
C ILE A 326 -22.48 -17.49 1.59
N VAL A 327 -23.52 -16.77 1.16
CA VAL A 327 -24.91 -17.09 1.48
C VAL A 327 -25.26 -18.47 0.89
N LEU A 328 -24.94 -18.71 -0.39
CA LEU A 328 -25.18 -20.01 -1.04
C LEU A 328 -24.39 -21.14 -0.36
N THR A 329 -23.18 -20.87 0.11
CA THR A 329 -22.38 -21.82 0.89
C THR A 329 -23.09 -22.24 2.18
N TYR A 330 -23.66 -21.27 2.92
CA TYR A 330 -24.42 -21.59 4.13
C TYR A 330 -25.73 -22.32 3.83
N VAL A 331 -26.42 -21.96 2.76
CA VAL A 331 -27.61 -22.70 2.29
C VAL A 331 -27.25 -24.17 1.99
N LEU A 332 -26.15 -24.40 1.31
CA LEU A 332 -25.64 -25.75 1.03
C LEU A 332 -25.34 -26.52 2.34
N ILE A 333 -24.61 -25.90 3.28
CA ILE A 333 -24.28 -26.55 4.56
C ILE A 333 -25.53 -26.92 5.33
N VAL A 334 -26.50 -26.00 5.46
CA VAL A 334 -27.78 -26.23 6.13
C VAL A 334 -28.56 -27.32 5.43
N GLY A 335 -28.62 -27.29 4.10
CA GLY A 335 -29.28 -28.35 3.29
C GLY A 335 -28.73 -29.74 3.58
N VAL A 336 -27.40 -29.85 3.65
CA VAL A 336 -26.74 -31.14 3.98
C VAL A 336 -27.00 -31.61 5.40
N ILE A 337 -27.09 -30.68 6.36
CA ILE A 337 -27.43 -31.04 7.76
C ILE A 337 -28.85 -31.54 7.87
N LEU A 338 -29.81 -30.91 7.17
CA LEU A 338 -31.23 -31.27 7.17
C LEU A 338 -31.53 -32.56 6.36
N THR A 339 -30.85 -32.70 5.22
CA THR A 339 -31.00 -33.83 4.31
C THR A 339 -29.63 -34.40 3.98
N PRO A 340 -29.08 -35.31 4.81
CA PRO A 340 -27.78 -35.92 4.55
C PRO A 340 -27.77 -36.65 3.20
N PRO A 341 -26.69 -36.48 2.40
CA PRO A 341 -26.58 -37.13 1.09
C PRO A 341 -26.58 -38.64 1.22
N LYS A 342 -27.41 -39.29 0.43
CA LYS A 342 -27.54 -40.77 0.42
C LYS A 342 -26.70 -41.44 -0.67
N SER A 343 -26.26 -40.66 -1.66
CA SER A 343 -25.42 -41.12 -2.76
C SER A 343 -24.15 -40.30 -2.87
N PHE A 344 -23.13 -40.85 -3.54
CA PHE A 344 -21.88 -40.13 -3.80
C PHE A 344 -22.13 -38.91 -4.68
N GLU A 345 -23.03 -38.95 -5.62
CA GLU A 345 -23.38 -37.83 -6.52
C GLU A 345 -23.98 -36.66 -5.73
N GLU A 346 -24.84 -36.92 -4.78
CA GLU A 346 -25.38 -35.89 -3.88
C GLU A 346 -24.32 -35.29 -2.93
N ALA A 347 -23.26 -36.05 -2.62
CA ALA A 347 -22.17 -35.59 -1.75
C ALA A 347 -21.12 -34.72 -2.48
N ILE A 348 -21.08 -34.76 -3.82
CA ILE A 348 -20.07 -34.01 -4.60
C ILE A 348 -19.97 -32.53 -4.22
N PRO A 349 -21.04 -31.72 -4.08
CA PRO A 349 -20.95 -30.32 -3.76
C PRO A 349 -20.27 -30.08 -2.39
N VAL A 350 -20.53 -30.94 -1.41
CA VAL A 350 -19.94 -30.84 -0.06
C VAL A 350 -18.48 -31.26 -0.07
N LEU A 351 -18.15 -32.29 -0.83
CA LEU A 351 -16.76 -32.73 -0.99
C LEU A 351 -15.93 -31.64 -1.69
N LEU A 352 -16.48 -31.00 -2.72
CA LEU A 352 -15.85 -29.85 -3.39
C LEU A 352 -15.68 -28.68 -2.44
N LEU A 353 -16.70 -28.34 -1.65
CA LEU A 353 -16.61 -27.29 -0.64
C LEU A 353 -15.51 -27.61 0.38
N GLY A 354 -15.47 -28.85 0.89
CA GLY A 354 -14.41 -29.30 1.80
C GLY A 354 -13.02 -29.22 1.18
N ALA A 355 -12.88 -29.59 -0.08
CA ALA A 355 -11.63 -29.47 -0.82
C ALA A 355 -11.20 -28.01 -0.99
N VAL A 356 -12.11 -27.12 -1.38
CA VAL A 356 -11.82 -25.67 -1.54
C VAL A 356 -11.41 -25.03 -0.24
N LEU A 357 -12.08 -25.35 0.88
CA LEU A 357 -11.74 -24.82 2.20
C LEU A 357 -10.50 -25.46 2.80
N GLY A 358 -10.19 -26.71 2.46
CA GLY A 358 -9.04 -27.45 2.95
C GLY A 358 -7.75 -27.25 2.15
N LEU A 359 -7.84 -26.98 0.85
CA LEU A 359 -6.70 -26.81 -0.02
C LEU A 359 -5.72 -25.70 0.47
N PRO A 360 -6.17 -24.54 0.96
CA PRO A 360 -5.28 -23.53 1.53
C PRO A 360 -4.42 -24.05 2.68
N ALA A 361 -4.93 -24.96 3.53
CA ALA A 361 -4.15 -25.55 4.61
C ALA A 361 -2.96 -26.36 4.07
N VAL A 362 -3.20 -27.16 3.05
CA VAL A 362 -2.16 -27.96 2.39
C VAL A 362 -1.11 -27.04 1.74
N LEU A 363 -1.55 -26.01 1.02
CA LEU A 363 -0.65 -25.03 0.40
C LEU A 363 0.19 -24.29 1.45
N ILE A 364 -0.40 -23.89 2.58
CA ILE A 364 0.33 -23.23 3.67
C ILE A 364 1.39 -24.15 4.26
N LEU A 365 1.07 -25.42 4.49
CA LEU A 365 2.03 -26.37 5.01
C LEU A 365 3.19 -26.59 4.05
N ILE A 366 2.93 -26.71 2.75
CA ILE A 366 3.97 -26.88 1.73
C ILE A 366 4.84 -25.61 1.60
N THR A 367 4.24 -24.44 1.57
CA THR A 367 4.98 -23.19 1.29
C THR A 367 5.67 -22.61 2.51
N THR A 368 5.09 -22.72 3.70
CA THR A 368 5.61 -22.05 4.90
C THR A 368 6.22 -23.01 5.92
N MET A 369 5.89 -24.30 5.87
CA MET A 369 6.25 -25.32 6.87
C MET A 369 5.84 -24.96 8.32
N LYS A 370 4.83 -24.06 8.48
CA LYS A 370 4.41 -23.52 9.80
C LYS A 370 2.97 -23.86 10.11
N VAL A 371 2.75 -24.86 10.94
CA VAL A 371 1.42 -25.29 11.42
C VAL A 371 0.63 -24.15 12.08
N VAL A 372 1.31 -23.17 12.67
CA VAL A 372 0.67 -22.01 13.31
C VAL A 372 -0.24 -21.22 12.34
N TYR A 373 0.08 -21.16 11.06
CA TYR A 373 -0.77 -20.47 10.08
C TYR A 373 -2.05 -21.27 9.79
N VAL A 374 -2.01 -22.59 9.89
CA VAL A 374 -3.22 -23.43 9.77
C VAL A 374 -4.19 -23.14 10.91
N PHE A 375 -3.67 -22.95 12.14
CA PHE A 375 -4.50 -22.53 13.27
C PHE A 375 -5.17 -21.17 13.03
N TRP A 376 -4.43 -20.18 12.53
CA TRP A 376 -5.00 -18.89 12.17
C TRP A 376 -5.99 -18.98 11.02
N MET A 377 -5.81 -19.91 10.09
CA MET A 377 -6.76 -20.22 9.04
C MET A 377 -8.10 -20.72 9.61
N LEU A 378 -8.07 -21.62 10.60
CA LEU A 378 -9.30 -22.11 11.23
C LEU A 378 -10.08 -20.95 11.90
N ILE A 379 -9.40 -20.05 12.60
CA ILE A 379 -10.01 -18.86 13.18
C ILE A 379 -10.64 -17.99 12.07
N TYR A 380 -9.96 -17.81 10.94
CA TYR A 380 -10.47 -17.06 9.79
C TYR A 380 -11.70 -17.74 9.17
N LEU A 381 -11.71 -19.07 9.03
CA LEU A 381 -12.85 -19.82 8.49
C LEU A 381 -14.10 -19.62 9.36
N LEU A 382 -13.97 -19.57 10.68
CA LEU A 382 -15.08 -19.25 11.58
C LEU A 382 -15.57 -17.79 11.42
N ALA A 383 -14.68 -16.89 10.98
CA ALA A 383 -14.99 -15.50 10.74
C ALA A 383 -15.40 -15.17 9.28
N LEU A 384 -15.57 -16.19 8.41
CA LEU A 384 -15.99 -15.99 7.01
C LEU A 384 -17.27 -15.13 6.85
N PRO A 385 -18.32 -15.28 7.69
CA PRO A 385 -19.48 -14.40 7.61
C PRO A 385 -19.13 -12.92 7.78
N VAL A 386 -18.17 -12.62 8.66
CA VAL A 386 -17.71 -11.25 8.85
C VAL A 386 -17.01 -10.74 7.58
N TRP A 387 -16.06 -11.52 7.06
CA TRP A 387 -15.23 -11.11 5.93
C TRP A 387 -15.97 -11.06 4.60
N ASN A 388 -16.81 -12.04 4.33
CA ASN A 388 -17.39 -12.25 3.00
C ASN A 388 -18.86 -11.77 2.91
N LEU A 389 -19.52 -11.46 4.03
CA LEU A 389 -20.89 -10.95 4.04
C LEU A 389 -20.98 -9.59 4.71
N ILE A 390 -20.67 -9.49 6.02
CA ILE A 390 -20.93 -8.27 6.79
C ILE A 390 -20.09 -7.11 6.24
N LEU A 391 -18.79 -7.28 6.07
CA LEU A 391 -17.90 -6.21 5.61
C LEU A 391 -18.20 -5.74 4.18
N PRO A 392 -18.38 -6.63 3.17
CA PRO A 392 -18.73 -6.20 1.81
C PRO A 392 -20.12 -5.56 1.73
N VAL A 393 -21.13 -6.12 2.38
CA VAL A 393 -22.48 -5.54 2.39
C VAL A 393 -22.48 -4.16 3.03
N TYR A 394 -21.79 -4.01 4.16
CA TYR A 394 -21.61 -2.72 4.81
C TYR A 394 -20.90 -1.71 3.92
N ALA A 395 -19.82 -2.14 3.23
CA ALA A 395 -19.08 -1.29 2.32
C ALA A 395 -19.93 -0.83 1.13
N PHE A 396 -20.71 -1.74 0.54
CA PHE A 396 -21.60 -1.43 -0.58
C PHE A 396 -22.76 -0.52 -0.16
N TRP A 397 -23.29 -0.70 1.05
CA TRP A 397 -24.35 0.18 1.58
C TRP A 397 -23.85 1.61 1.82
N HIS A 398 -22.56 1.78 2.16
CA HIS A 398 -21.94 3.09 2.42
C HIS A 398 -20.94 3.45 1.30
N PHE A 399 -21.34 3.28 0.06
CA PHE A 399 -20.49 3.48 -1.10
C PHE A 399 -20.18 4.95 -1.40
N ASP A 400 -21.04 5.84 -0.91
CA ASP A 400 -20.96 7.30 -1.01
C ASP A 400 -20.35 7.99 0.22
N ASP A 401 -19.96 7.22 1.25
CA ASP A 401 -19.32 7.76 2.44
C ASP A 401 -17.79 7.83 2.27
N PHE A 402 -17.27 9.04 2.10
CA PHE A 402 -15.84 9.34 1.95
C PHE A 402 -15.15 9.75 3.25
N SER A 403 -15.83 9.68 4.39
CA SER A 403 -15.24 10.00 5.69
C SER A 403 -14.13 9.01 6.04
N TRP A 404 -13.04 9.52 6.61
CA TRP A 404 -11.94 8.66 7.08
C TRP A 404 -12.28 7.92 8.36
N GLY A 405 -13.30 8.35 9.09
CA GLY A 405 -13.70 7.78 10.37
C GLY A 405 -12.61 7.90 11.45
N GLU A 406 -12.89 7.36 12.61
CA GLU A 406 -11.88 7.20 13.65
C GLU A 406 -10.94 6.05 13.24
N THR A 407 -9.67 6.36 13.00
CA THR A 407 -8.66 5.35 12.64
C THR A 407 -8.03 4.68 13.87
N ARG A 408 -8.28 5.26 15.05
CA ARG A 408 -7.96 4.75 16.41
C ARG A 408 -8.76 5.49 17.47
#